data_8c898f6b6d5e6c7a67da4652949e6eec
#
_entry.id   8c898f6b6d5e6c7a67da4652949e6eec
#
_cell.length_a   1.000
_cell.length_b   1.000
_cell.length_c   1.000
_cell.angle_alpha   90.00
_cell.angle_beta   90.00
_cell.angle_gamma   90.00
#
_symmetry.space_group_name_H-M   'P 1'
#
loop_
_entity.id
_entity.type
_entity.pdbx_description
1 polymer ?
#
loop_
_entity_poly.entity_id
_entity_poly.type
_entity_poly.pdbx_seq_one_letter_code
_entity_poly.pdbx_strand_id
1 'polypeptide(L)'
;MPEPTSAAPGAPASTAAPDAIVIGAGPGGLAAAAALRHRGLRPLVLERGERLGTSWRNHYDRLHLHTTRRLSALPGLAIPRAYGRWVGRDDVVRYLERYAEHHDLDIATGIEVTRVEKANSGWELPASGGRVLTSPVVVVATGHNHTPYIPDWPGRNTFSGDLLHASDYRHAGPYAGRDVLVVG
;
A
#
# COMPACT_ATOMS: atom_id res chain seq x y z
N MET A 1 16.72 -29.89 -7.90
CA MET A 1 15.50 -29.12 -7.66
C MET A 1 15.61 -27.83 -8.46
N PRO A 2 14.80 -27.60 -9.49
CA PRO A 2 14.82 -26.32 -10.21
C PRO A 2 14.17 -25.22 -9.36
N GLU A 3 14.81 -24.04 -9.32
CA GLU A 3 14.28 -22.85 -8.68
C GLU A 3 12.97 -22.37 -9.35
N PRO A 4 12.01 -21.83 -8.59
CA PRO A 4 10.80 -21.28 -9.17
C PRO A 4 11.12 -19.99 -9.95
N THR A 5 10.84 -20.03 -11.23
CA THR A 5 10.92 -18.90 -12.17
C THR A 5 10.08 -17.73 -11.62
N SER A 6 10.74 -16.59 -11.42
CA SER A 6 10.10 -15.30 -11.08
C SER A 6 9.08 -14.96 -12.16
N ALA A 7 7.80 -14.93 -11.78
CA ALA A 7 6.75 -14.43 -12.64
C ALA A 7 6.96 -12.93 -12.91
N ALA A 8 6.92 -12.54 -14.18
CA ALA A 8 6.95 -11.15 -14.60
C ALA A 8 5.79 -10.34 -13.98
N PRO A 9 5.93 -9.01 -13.74
CA PRO A 9 4.86 -8.18 -13.18
C PRO A 9 3.61 -8.33 -14.04
N GLY A 10 2.48 -8.64 -13.36
CA GLY A 10 1.23 -8.99 -14.01
C GLY A 10 0.70 -7.84 -14.89
N ALA A 11 0.61 -8.10 -16.18
CA ALA A 11 -0.17 -7.23 -17.07
C ALA A 11 -1.66 -7.33 -16.67
N PRO A 12 -2.46 -6.26 -16.84
CA PRO A 12 -3.89 -6.29 -16.51
C PRO A 12 -4.59 -7.39 -17.31
N ALA A 13 -5.45 -8.16 -16.65
CA ALA A 13 -6.15 -9.30 -17.23
C ALA A 13 -7.19 -8.93 -18.32
N SER A 14 -7.60 -7.66 -18.41
CA SER A 14 -8.63 -7.18 -19.33
C SER A 14 -8.05 -6.30 -20.43
N THR A 15 -8.41 -6.59 -21.69
CA THR A 15 -8.09 -5.77 -22.87
C THR A 15 -8.98 -4.53 -23.02
N ALA A 16 -10.08 -4.44 -22.27
CA ALA A 16 -10.99 -3.29 -22.30
C ALA A 16 -10.52 -2.20 -21.33
N ALA A 17 -10.62 -0.92 -21.75
CA ALA A 17 -10.27 0.22 -20.90
C ALA A 17 -11.04 0.18 -19.56
N PRO A 18 -10.38 0.48 -18.41
CA PRO A 18 -11.04 0.49 -17.12
C PRO A 18 -12.04 1.66 -17.01
N ASP A 19 -13.15 1.44 -16.30
CA ASP A 19 -14.13 2.49 -16.04
C ASP A 19 -13.62 3.45 -14.95
N ALA A 20 -12.68 3.01 -14.12
CA ALA A 20 -12.00 3.81 -13.12
C ALA A 20 -10.58 3.29 -12.88
N ILE A 21 -9.64 4.20 -12.63
CA ILE A 21 -8.30 3.86 -12.09
C ILE A 21 -8.25 4.27 -10.63
N VAL A 22 -7.78 3.33 -9.77
CA VAL A 22 -7.51 3.57 -8.36
C VAL A 22 -6.00 3.56 -8.14
N ILE A 23 -5.43 4.63 -7.63
CA ILE A 23 -3.99 4.76 -7.40
C ILE A 23 -3.67 4.37 -5.96
N GLY A 24 -3.00 3.24 -5.78
CA GLY A 24 -2.59 2.66 -4.50
C GLY A 24 -3.44 1.47 -4.07
N ALA A 25 -2.78 0.33 -3.80
CA ALA A 25 -3.38 -0.92 -3.33
C ALA A 25 -3.29 -1.09 -1.80
N GLY A 26 -3.39 0.01 -1.07
CA GLY A 26 -3.60 0.02 0.38
C GLY A 26 -5.06 -0.23 0.76
N PRO A 27 -5.40 -0.24 2.07
CA PRO A 27 -6.76 -0.49 2.54
C PRO A 27 -7.81 0.41 1.89
N GLY A 28 -7.52 1.71 1.75
CA GLY A 28 -8.43 2.69 1.14
C GLY A 28 -8.68 2.42 -0.34
N GLY A 29 -7.61 2.12 -1.10
CA GLY A 29 -7.73 1.82 -2.53
C GLY A 29 -8.49 0.52 -2.81
N LEU A 30 -8.19 -0.54 -2.06
CA LEU A 30 -8.90 -1.81 -2.18
C LEU A 30 -10.39 -1.67 -1.84
N ALA A 31 -10.71 -0.95 -0.76
CA ALA A 31 -12.11 -0.69 -0.39
C ALA A 31 -12.84 0.13 -1.45
N ALA A 32 -12.19 1.15 -2.03
CA ALA A 32 -12.76 1.95 -3.11
C ALA A 32 -12.99 1.10 -4.37
N ALA A 33 -12.01 0.29 -4.76
CA ALA A 33 -12.14 -0.61 -5.91
C ALA A 33 -13.27 -1.62 -5.72
N ALA A 34 -13.37 -2.25 -4.54
CA ALA A 34 -14.47 -3.15 -4.22
C ALA A 34 -15.84 -2.45 -4.30
N ALA A 35 -15.94 -1.23 -3.79
CA ALA A 35 -17.18 -0.44 -3.86
C ALA A 35 -17.57 -0.07 -5.30
N LEU A 36 -16.59 0.24 -6.17
CA LEU A 36 -16.83 0.49 -7.59
C LEU A 36 -17.30 -0.79 -8.29
N ARG A 37 -16.63 -1.91 -8.05
CA ARG A 37 -16.99 -3.21 -8.62
C ARG A 37 -18.41 -3.65 -8.20
N HIS A 38 -18.78 -3.44 -6.96
CA HIS A 38 -20.14 -3.69 -6.48
C HIS A 38 -21.22 -2.87 -7.21
N ARG A 39 -20.84 -1.77 -7.85
CA ARG A 39 -21.72 -0.94 -8.67
C ARG A 39 -21.65 -1.28 -10.17
N GLY A 40 -21.00 -2.38 -10.52
CA GLY A 40 -20.89 -2.86 -11.91
C GLY A 40 -19.81 -2.15 -12.73
N LEU A 41 -18.95 -1.34 -12.10
CA LEU A 41 -17.80 -0.71 -12.76
C LEU A 41 -16.60 -1.67 -12.74
N ARG A 42 -15.67 -1.48 -13.68
CA ARG A 42 -14.42 -2.24 -13.79
C ARG A 42 -13.25 -1.36 -13.33
N PRO A 43 -12.91 -1.32 -12.04
CA PRO A 43 -11.76 -0.58 -11.57
C PRO A 43 -10.47 -1.34 -11.89
N LEU A 44 -9.42 -0.60 -12.28
CA LEU A 44 -8.03 -1.07 -12.28
C LEU A 44 -7.29 -0.40 -11.14
N VAL A 45 -6.70 -1.17 -10.24
CA VAL A 45 -5.87 -0.66 -9.15
C VAL A 45 -4.41 -0.65 -9.60
N LEU A 46 -3.74 0.49 -9.45
CA LEU A 46 -2.32 0.63 -9.74
C LEU A 46 -1.53 0.71 -8.42
N GLU A 47 -0.54 -0.16 -8.25
CA GLU A 47 0.34 -0.19 -7.10
C GLU A 47 1.79 -0.03 -7.54
N ARG A 48 2.51 0.93 -6.92
CA ARG A 48 3.93 1.17 -7.24
C ARG A 48 4.86 0.06 -6.77
N GLY A 49 4.51 -0.60 -5.66
CA GLY A 49 5.27 -1.72 -5.13
C GLY A 49 5.08 -2.98 -5.98
N GLU A 50 6.06 -3.88 -5.91
CA GLU A 50 6.02 -5.18 -6.58
C GLU A 50 4.94 -6.12 -6.03
N ARG A 51 4.41 -5.80 -4.86
CA ARG A 51 3.43 -6.63 -4.14
C ARG A 51 2.41 -5.76 -3.45
N LEU A 52 1.21 -6.30 -3.31
CA LEU A 52 0.11 -5.69 -2.55
C LEU A 52 0.50 -5.49 -1.08
N GLY A 53 0.02 -4.40 -0.48
CA GLY A 53 0.28 -4.10 0.92
C GLY A 53 1.70 -3.64 1.23
N THR A 54 2.44 -3.08 0.26
CA THR A 54 3.84 -2.66 0.38
C THR A 54 4.08 -1.75 1.58
N SER A 55 3.22 -0.76 1.84
CA SER A 55 3.37 0.12 3.01
C SER A 55 3.31 -0.65 4.33
N TRP A 56 2.41 -1.64 4.44
CA TRP A 56 2.30 -2.48 5.62
C TRP A 56 3.49 -3.40 5.79
N ARG A 57 3.99 -4.02 4.73
CA ARG A 57 5.21 -4.87 4.75
C ARG A 57 6.44 -4.11 5.24
N ASN A 58 6.49 -2.81 4.97
CA ASN A 58 7.59 -1.94 5.34
C ASN A 58 7.51 -1.37 6.76
N HIS A 59 6.46 -1.64 7.52
CA HIS A 59 6.38 -1.28 8.93
C HIS A 59 7.21 -2.20 9.83
N TYR A 60 7.45 -1.77 11.08
CA TYR A 60 8.20 -2.53 12.08
C TYR A 60 7.49 -3.84 12.45
N ASP A 61 8.28 -4.83 12.88
CA ASP A 61 7.84 -6.22 13.00
C ASP A 61 6.68 -6.43 13.99
N ARG A 62 6.68 -5.69 15.09
CA ARG A 62 5.67 -5.81 16.15
C ARG A 62 4.47 -4.88 15.98
N LEU A 63 4.31 -4.26 14.82
CA LEU A 63 3.15 -3.41 14.57
C LEU A 63 1.85 -4.22 14.68
N HIS A 64 0.91 -3.68 15.44
CA HIS A 64 -0.47 -4.15 15.52
C HIS A 64 -1.43 -3.01 15.22
N LEU A 65 -2.60 -3.34 14.70
CA LEU A 65 -3.67 -2.36 14.56
C LEU A 65 -4.06 -1.80 15.91
N HIS A 66 -4.26 -0.50 16.01
CA HIS A 66 -4.69 0.21 17.23
C HIS A 66 -6.17 0.06 17.50
N THR A 67 -6.94 -0.42 16.54
CA THR A 67 -8.36 -0.76 16.65
C THR A 67 -8.54 -2.27 16.57
N THR A 68 -9.61 -2.77 17.19
CA THR A 68 -9.88 -4.21 17.17
C THR A 68 -10.21 -4.68 15.75
N ARG A 69 -9.93 -5.98 15.44
CA ARG A 69 -10.24 -6.56 14.12
C ARG A 69 -11.66 -6.30 13.62
N ARG A 70 -12.64 -6.15 14.54
CA ARG A 70 -14.04 -5.87 14.18
C ARG A 70 -14.23 -4.48 13.60
N LEU A 71 -13.47 -3.49 14.11
CA LEU A 71 -13.53 -2.09 13.69
C LEU A 71 -12.57 -1.77 12.55
N SER A 72 -11.63 -2.69 12.28
CA SER A 72 -10.59 -2.52 11.25
C SER A 72 -10.91 -3.27 9.95
N ALA A 73 -11.97 -4.06 9.93
CA ALA A 73 -12.38 -4.79 8.74
C ALA A 73 -12.85 -3.84 7.63
N LEU A 74 -12.43 -4.13 6.41
CA LEU A 74 -12.92 -3.43 5.22
C LEU A 74 -14.34 -3.90 4.88
N PRO A 75 -15.14 -3.09 4.18
CA PRO A 75 -16.50 -3.46 3.80
C PRO A 75 -16.54 -4.77 3.00
N GLY A 76 -17.49 -5.63 3.33
CA GLY A 76 -17.74 -6.89 2.60
C GLY A 76 -16.92 -8.09 3.05
N LEU A 77 -15.83 -7.92 3.82
CA LEU A 77 -15.03 -9.06 4.30
C LEU A 77 -14.53 -8.82 5.74
N ALA A 78 -14.92 -9.68 6.66
CA ALA A 78 -14.43 -9.63 8.03
C ALA A 78 -12.99 -10.13 8.15
N ILE A 79 -12.20 -9.52 9.05
CA ILE A 79 -10.88 -10.06 9.42
C ILE A 79 -11.05 -11.37 10.20
N PRO A 80 -10.34 -12.45 9.83
CA PRO A 80 -10.44 -13.77 10.47
C PRO A 80 -10.23 -13.71 11.98
N ARG A 81 -11.00 -14.49 12.73
CA ARG A 81 -10.85 -14.58 14.19
C ARG A 81 -9.47 -15.10 14.61
N ALA A 82 -8.87 -15.97 13.78
CA ALA A 82 -7.53 -16.52 14.00
C ALA A 82 -6.41 -15.46 14.06
N TYR A 83 -6.62 -14.26 13.50
CA TYR A 83 -5.67 -13.14 13.55
C TYR A 83 -5.69 -12.38 14.89
N GLY A 84 -6.45 -12.87 15.86
CA GLY A 84 -6.54 -12.28 17.19
C GLY A 84 -7.43 -11.03 17.25
N ARG A 85 -7.42 -10.37 18.43
CA ARG A 85 -8.19 -9.14 18.67
C ARG A 85 -7.48 -7.92 18.06
N TRP A 86 -6.18 -7.85 18.22
CA TRP A 86 -5.28 -6.81 17.72
C TRP A 86 -4.44 -7.42 16.62
N VAL A 87 -4.78 -7.07 15.38
CA VAL A 87 -4.22 -7.73 14.19
C VAL A 87 -2.80 -7.26 13.96
N GLY A 88 -1.85 -8.18 13.90
CA GLY A 88 -0.45 -7.89 13.62
C GLY A 88 -0.22 -7.54 12.14
N ARG A 89 0.91 -6.85 11.87
CA ARG A 89 1.33 -6.38 10.54
C ARG A 89 1.17 -7.44 9.44
N ASP A 90 1.70 -8.62 9.67
CA ASP A 90 1.70 -9.68 8.65
C ASP A 90 0.30 -10.25 8.40
N ASP A 91 -0.55 -10.28 9.42
CA ASP A 91 -1.96 -10.64 9.29
C ASP A 91 -2.77 -9.57 8.55
N VAL A 92 -2.42 -8.29 8.72
CA VAL A 92 -3.02 -7.21 7.92
C VAL A 92 -2.68 -7.41 6.46
N VAL A 93 -1.42 -7.71 6.12
CA VAL A 93 -1.00 -7.98 4.73
C VAL A 93 -1.79 -9.14 4.15
N ARG A 94 -1.84 -10.28 4.86
CA ARG A 94 -2.63 -11.46 4.44
C ARG A 94 -4.12 -11.14 4.24
N TYR A 95 -4.66 -10.30 5.12
CA TYR A 95 -6.05 -9.87 5.00
C TYR A 95 -6.29 -9.01 3.75
N LEU A 96 -5.37 -8.08 3.41
CA LEU A 96 -5.49 -7.25 2.21
C LEU A 96 -5.39 -8.10 0.93
N GLU A 97 -4.48 -9.07 0.88
CA GLU A 97 -4.36 -10.02 -0.23
C GLU A 97 -5.67 -10.81 -0.41
N ARG A 98 -6.18 -11.37 0.69
CA ARG A 98 -7.45 -12.08 0.68
C ARG A 98 -8.64 -11.19 0.31
N TYR A 99 -8.61 -9.91 0.70
CA TYR A 99 -9.64 -8.94 0.34
C TYR A 99 -9.67 -8.68 -1.16
N ALA A 100 -8.51 -8.52 -1.76
CA ALA A 100 -8.37 -8.34 -3.21
C ALA A 100 -8.90 -9.56 -3.98
N GLU A 101 -8.53 -10.77 -3.57
CA GLU A 101 -9.02 -12.02 -4.13
C GLU A 101 -10.55 -12.18 -3.96
N HIS A 102 -11.07 -11.93 -2.75
CA HIS A 102 -12.50 -12.07 -2.44
C HIS A 102 -13.38 -11.18 -3.32
N HIS A 103 -12.92 -9.99 -3.62
CA HIS A 103 -13.63 -9.04 -4.48
C HIS A 103 -13.21 -9.12 -5.94
N ASP A 104 -12.35 -10.07 -6.32
CA ASP A 104 -11.83 -10.28 -7.68
C ASP A 104 -11.34 -8.97 -8.30
N LEU A 105 -10.46 -8.24 -7.58
CA LEU A 105 -9.96 -6.93 -7.99
C LEU A 105 -8.83 -7.07 -9.02
N ASP A 106 -8.91 -6.30 -10.10
CA ASP A 106 -7.83 -6.18 -11.07
C ASP A 106 -6.76 -5.21 -10.55
N ILE A 107 -5.54 -5.74 -10.30
CA ILE A 107 -4.45 -4.98 -9.68
C ILE A 107 -3.18 -5.15 -10.52
N ALA A 108 -2.62 -4.03 -10.97
CA ALA A 108 -1.34 -3.97 -11.63
C ALA A 108 -0.27 -3.45 -10.65
N THR A 109 0.71 -4.27 -10.34
CA THR A 109 1.84 -3.94 -9.45
C THR A 109 3.07 -3.46 -10.24
N GLY A 110 4.04 -2.81 -9.57
CA GLY A 110 5.23 -2.24 -10.21
C GLY A 110 4.91 -1.03 -11.11
N ILE A 111 3.75 -0.38 -10.89
CA ILE A 111 3.33 0.79 -11.68
C ILE A 111 3.23 2.01 -10.76
N GLU A 112 4.20 2.88 -10.86
CA GLU A 112 4.20 4.17 -10.17
C GLU A 112 3.55 5.24 -11.06
N VAL A 113 2.41 5.76 -10.63
CA VAL A 113 1.80 6.94 -11.24
C VAL A 113 2.53 8.18 -10.75
N THR A 114 3.13 8.93 -11.67
CA THR A 114 3.94 10.10 -11.33
C THR A 114 3.13 11.40 -11.35
N ARG A 115 2.04 11.41 -12.12
CA ARG A 115 1.19 12.60 -12.28
C ARG A 115 -0.23 12.20 -12.70
N VAL A 116 -1.20 13.06 -12.42
CA VAL A 116 -2.58 12.94 -12.89
C VAL A 116 -2.93 14.25 -13.57
N GLU A 117 -3.29 14.18 -14.85
CA GLU A 117 -3.58 15.33 -15.69
C GLU A 117 -4.98 15.26 -16.25
N LYS A 118 -5.63 16.42 -16.36
CA LYS A 118 -6.94 16.52 -17.00
C LYS A 118 -6.79 16.37 -18.51
N ALA A 119 -7.54 15.47 -19.10
CA ALA A 119 -7.63 15.30 -20.56
C ALA A 119 -9.02 15.71 -21.07
N ASN A 120 -9.20 15.73 -22.39
CA ASN A 120 -10.49 16.12 -22.99
C ASN A 120 -11.66 15.22 -22.56
N SER A 121 -11.40 13.93 -22.34
CA SER A 121 -12.41 12.93 -21.96
C SER A 121 -11.98 12.13 -20.73
N GLY A 122 -11.67 12.81 -19.61
CA GLY A 122 -11.26 12.13 -18.38
C GLY A 122 -9.88 12.56 -17.92
N TRP A 123 -9.03 11.58 -17.62
CA TRP A 123 -7.72 11.78 -16.99
C TRP A 123 -6.64 10.98 -17.70
N GLU A 124 -5.45 11.56 -17.78
CA GLU A 124 -4.22 10.92 -18.20
C GLU A 124 -3.32 10.73 -16.97
N LEU A 125 -2.70 9.54 -16.88
CA LEU A 125 -1.85 9.14 -15.78
C LEU A 125 -0.50 8.69 -16.33
N PRO A 126 0.45 9.62 -16.50
CA PRO A 126 1.84 9.26 -16.73
C PRO A 126 2.36 8.37 -15.60
N ALA A 127 2.99 7.26 -15.96
CA ALA A 127 3.46 6.24 -15.04
C ALA A 127 4.86 5.75 -15.40
N SER A 128 5.45 4.99 -14.50
CA SER A 128 6.78 4.39 -14.67
C SER A 128 6.90 3.59 -15.96
N GLY A 129 8.12 3.55 -16.53
CA GLY A 129 8.39 2.85 -17.79
C GLY A 129 7.85 3.55 -19.04
N GLY A 130 7.59 4.86 -18.99
CA GLY A 130 7.06 5.64 -20.13
C GLY A 130 5.61 5.34 -20.49
N ARG A 131 4.87 4.69 -19.61
CA ARG A 131 3.45 4.37 -19.81
C ARG A 131 2.58 5.59 -19.60
N VAL A 132 1.51 5.71 -20.36
CA VAL A 132 0.42 6.65 -20.12
C VAL A 132 -0.88 5.86 -20.07
N LEU A 133 -1.58 5.91 -18.95
CA LEU A 133 -2.89 5.29 -18.79
C LEU A 133 -3.96 6.37 -18.86
N THR A 134 -5.16 5.99 -19.29
CA THR A 134 -6.30 6.91 -19.37
C THR A 134 -7.51 6.31 -18.68
N SER A 135 -8.32 7.16 -18.03
CA SER A 135 -9.57 6.73 -17.41
C SER A 135 -10.55 7.89 -17.27
N PRO A 136 -11.86 7.65 -17.41
CA PRO A 136 -12.86 8.67 -17.14
C PRO A 136 -12.91 9.08 -15.65
N VAL A 137 -12.53 8.16 -14.74
CA VAL A 137 -12.57 8.37 -13.28
C VAL A 137 -11.25 7.96 -12.66
N VAL A 138 -10.75 8.78 -11.74
CA VAL A 138 -9.54 8.48 -10.95
C VAL A 138 -9.85 8.60 -9.46
N VAL A 139 -9.44 7.60 -8.69
CA VAL A 139 -9.46 7.61 -7.23
C VAL A 139 -8.03 7.63 -6.72
N VAL A 140 -7.65 8.69 -6.01
CA VAL A 140 -6.32 8.81 -5.39
C VAL A 140 -6.36 8.22 -3.99
N ALA A 141 -5.67 7.10 -3.78
CA ALA A 141 -5.61 6.35 -2.53
C ALA A 141 -4.14 6.02 -2.12
N THR A 142 -3.22 6.96 -2.39
CA THR A 142 -1.77 6.78 -2.26
C THR A 142 -1.27 6.73 -0.81
N GLY A 143 -2.13 7.03 0.17
CA GLY A 143 -1.74 7.16 1.58
C GLY A 143 -1.03 8.47 1.87
N HIS A 144 -0.68 8.69 3.15
CA HIS A 144 -0.08 9.95 3.61
C HIS A 144 1.30 9.78 4.28
N ASN A 145 1.71 8.55 4.59
CA ASN A 145 2.96 8.24 5.33
C ASN A 145 4.06 7.67 4.41
N HIS A 146 4.21 8.18 3.19
CA HIS A 146 5.16 7.61 2.23
C HIS A 146 6.45 8.43 2.05
N THR A 147 6.50 9.66 2.57
CA THR A 147 7.69 10.52 2.48
C THR A 147 8.22 10.77 3.89
N PRO A 148 9.36 10.15 4.28
CA PRO A 148 9.99 10.39 5.57
C PRO A 148 10.44 11.85 5.69
N TYR A 149 10.23 12.44 6.87
CA TYR A 149 10.71 13.78 7.17
C TYR A 149 11.37 13.80 8.56
N ILE A 150 12.65 14.15 8.59
CA ILE A 150 13.39 14.39 9.82
C ILE A 150 13.63 15.89 9.93
N PRO A 151 13.06 16.57 10.93
CA PRO A 151 13.29 18.00 11.11
C PRO A 151 14.77 18.33 11.29
N ASP A 152 15.14 19.52 10.88
CA ASP A 152 16.45 20.08 11.19
C ASP A 152 16.35 20.88 12.50
N TRP A 153 16.97 20.37 13.56
CA TRP A 153 17.00 21.00 14.87
C TRP A 153 18.44 21.28 15.34
N PRO A 154 18.65 22.22 16.25
CA PRO A 154 19.97 22.53 16.78
C PRO A 154 20.68 21.30 17.35
N GLY A 155 21.92 21.10 16.98
CA GLY A 155 22.76 19.99 17.47
C GLY A 155 22.66 18.70 16.64
N ARG A 156 21.78 18.63 15.63
CA ARG A 156 21.66 17.43 14.77
C ARG A 156 23.00 17.01 14.16
N ASN A 157 23.78 17.96 13.65
CA ASN A 157 25.04 17.70 12.96
C ASN A 157 26.19 17.34 13.91
N THR A 158 26.02 17.57 15.21
CA THR A 158 27.02 17.25 16.25
C THR A 158 26.63 16.02 17.09
N PHE A 159 25.46 15.45 16.83
CA PHE A 159 25.02 14.24 17.51
C PHE A 159 25.83 13.03 17.01
N SER A 160 26.52 12.36 17.92
CA SER A 160 27.40 11.22 17.61
C SER A 160 26.68 9.85 17.60
N GLY A 161 25.41 9.81 17.98
CA GLY A 161 24.61 8.60 18.00
C GLY A 161 23.91 8.34 16.66
N ASP A 162 23.17 7.25 16.59
CA ASP A 162 22.36 6.89 15.42
C ASP A 162 21.09 7.75 15.40
N LEU A 163 20.83 8.39 14.28
CA LEU A 163 19.60 9.11 14.01
C LEU A 163 18.88 8.47 12.82
N LEU A 164 17.67 8.00 13.03
CA LEU A 164 16.88 7.37 11.97
C LEU A 164 15.43 7.85 11.99
N HIS A 165 14.77 7.79 10.85
CA HIS A 165 13.33 7.97 10.78
C HIS A 165 12.61 6.68 11.19
N ALA A 166 11.41 6.79 11.74
CA ALA A 166 10.62 5.64 12.15
C ALA A 166 10.32 4.63 11.01
N SER A 167 10.34 5.07 9.75
CA SER A 167 10.22 4.20 8.58
C SER A 167 11.36 3.18 8.45
N ASP A 168 12.54 3.49 9.00
CA ASP A 168 13.74 2.64 8.90
C ASP A 168 13.86 1.67 10.07
N TYR A 169 13.09 1.92 11.14
CA TYR A 169 13.02 1.03 12.29
C TYR A 169 12.27 -0.27 11.96
N ARG A 170 12.85 -1.41 12.31
CA ARG A 170 12.24 -2.74 12.14
C ARG A 170 11.98 -3.45 13.47
N HIS A 171 12.97 -3.51 14.33
CA HIS A 171 12.90 -4.20 15.63
C HIS A 171 13.92 -3.65 16.62
N ALA A 172 13.74 -3.96 17.90
CA ALA A 172 14.58 -3.44 18.98
C ALA A 172 15.98 -4.08 19.06
N GLY A 173 16.26 -5.16 18.34
CA GLY A 173 17.51 -5.92 18.45
C GLY A 173 18.78 -5.06 18.35
N PRO A 174 18.96 -4.19 17.35
CA PRO A 174 20.14 -3.34 17.19
C PRO A 174 20.32 -2.32 18.33
N TYR A 175 19.29 -2.07 19.12
CA TYR A 175 19.26 -1.05 20.19
C TYR A 175 19.24 -1.64 21.58
N ALA A 176 19.40 -2.97 21.72
CA ALA A 176 19.44 -3.63 23.02
C ALA A 176 20.62 -3.11 23.86
N GLY A 177 20.35 -2.68 25.11
CA GLY A 177 21.35 -2.11 26.00
C GLY A 177 21.81 -0.69 25.67
N ARG A 178 21.12 0.00 24.75
CA ARG A 178 21.39 1.39 24.37
C ARG A 178 20.28 2.31 24.89
N ASP A 179 20.62 3.57 25.16
CA ASP A 179 19.63 4.61 25.41
C ASP A 179 18.99 5.04 24.10
N VAL A 180 17.66 5.02 24.04
CA VAL A 180 16.88 5.36 22.83
C VAL A 180 15.87 6.46 23.16
N LEU A 181 15.93 7.55 22.42
CA LEU A 181 14.95 8.62 22.46
C LEU A 181 14.04 8.54 21.22
N VAL A 182 12.73 8.50 21.45
CA VAL A 182 11.71 8.58 20.38
C VAL A 182 11.11 9.97 20.39
N VAL A 183 11.10 10.63 19.23
CA VAL A 183 10.56 11.99 19.05
C VAL A 183 9.33 11.92 18.12
N GLY A 184 8.17 12.43 18.59
CA GLY A 184 6.92 12.46 17.82
C GLY A 184 5.75 11.77 18.49
#